data_825bc85530d5037f8a21ac99b5f58668
#
_entry.id   825bc85530d5037f8a21ac99b5f58668
#
_cell.length_a   1.000
_cell.length_b   1.000
_cell.length_c   1.000
_cell.angle_alpha   90.00
_cell.angle_beta   90.00
_cell.angle_gamma   90.00
#
_symmetry.space_group_name_H-M   'P 1'
#
loop_
_entity.id
_entity.type
_entity.pdbx_description
1 polymer ?
#
loop_
_entity_poly.entity_id
_entity_poly.type
_entity_poly.pdbx_seq_one_letter_code
_entity_poly.pdbx_strand_id
1 'polypeptide(L)'
;LSVGSPLFPNPETGDDTVGWARLLSEEMKAQNAVFGLGRYGEARIIYTTKNFRPAGRPYAEGRTVHLGLDVFAAAGTPVSAPFEGTVIFARDNAERLDYGPTIILEHRADAAGPGGEPLVFRTLYGHLSRASLEGMTPGRTVKKGERIGTVGTMPENGDWPPHLHLQVILDLFDEQGNYPGVCRASEWDVWRAICPNPSLILGLEPAETAEPGRTPEEILAVRRERLGPSLSVAYRKPLKIVRGFMQHLYDHTGRMYLDAVNNVPHVGHSHPRVVAAVQRQAAVLNTNTRYLHDTLARYVERLT
;
A
#
# COMPACT_ATOMS: atom_id res chain seq x y z
N LEU A 1 -4.39 -0.47 3.39
CA LEU A 1 -4.11 0.41 2.23
C LEU A 1 -4.16 -0.30 0.88
N SER A 2 -4.60 -1.56 0.80
CA SER A 2 -4.67 -2.30 -0.46
C SER A 2 -5.57 -1.65 -1.51
N VAL A 3 -5.27 -1.86 -2.78
CA VAL A 3 -6.03 -1.31 -3.91
C VAL A 3 -7.53 -1.58 -3.82
N GLY A 4 -7.96 -2.68 -3.21
CA GLY A 4 -9.37 -3.05 -2.99
C GLY A 4 -9.99 -2.50 -1.70
N SER A 5 -9.25 -1.80 -0.85
CA SER A 5 -9.78 -1.27 0.40
C SER A 5 -10.79 -0.15 0.17
N PRO A 6 -11.96 -0.16 0.84
CA PRO A 6 -12.93 0.93 0.77
C PRO A 6 -12.42 2.22 1.42
N LEU A 7 -11.46 2.13 2.35
CA LEU A 7 -10.81 3.28 3.01
C LEU A 7 -9.75 3.94 2.12
N PHE A 8 -9.42 3.32 0.98
CA PHE A 8 -8.40 3.83 0.09
C PHE A 8 -8.86 5.11 -0.60
N PRO A 9 -8.05 6.18 -0.63
CA PRO A 9 -8.40 7.39 -1.33
C PRO A 9 -8.56 7.14 -2.83
N ASN A 10 -9.37 7.97 -3.47
CA ASN A 10 -9.50 7.96 -4.91
C ASN A 10 -8.14 8.24 -5.57
N PRO A 11 -7.82 7.63 -6.71
CA PRO A 11 -6.58 7.89 -7.43
C PRO A 11 -6.36 9.37 -7.79
N GLU A 12 -7.43 10.15 -7.99
CA GLU A 12 -7.35 11.59 -8.22
C GLU A 12 -6.94 12.39 -6.98
N THR A 13 -7.18 11.84 -5.78
CA THR A 13 -6.78 12.41 -4.50
C THR A 13 -5.53 11.74 -3.93
N GLY A 14 -4.88 10.89 -4.72
CA GLY A 14 -3.66 10.18 -4.31
C GLY A 14 -2.52 11.10 -3.91
N ASP A 15 -2.57 12.37 -4.31
CA ASP A 15 -1.63 13.41 -3.89
C ASP A 15 -2.07 14.19 -2.64
N ASP A 16 -3.29 13.95 -2.13
CA ASP A 16 -3.79 14.57 -0.88
C ASP A 16 -3.32 13.78 0.35
N THR A 17 -2.05 13.88 0.64
CA THR A 17 -1.42 13.21 1.79
C THR A 17 -1.95 13.71 3.14
N VAL A 18 -2.41 14.96 3.21
CA VAL A 18 -3.05 15.55 4.40
C VAL A 18 -4.42 14.93 4.66
N GLY A 19 -5.25 14.84 3.62
CA GLY A 19 -6.54 14.14 3.71
C GLY A 19 -6.37 12.68 4.10
N TRP A 20 -5.34 12.07 3.64
CA TRP A 20 -4.93 10.70 3.97
C TRP A 20 -4.55 10.53 5.43
N ALA A 21 -3.69 11.39 5.94
CA ALA A 21 -3.29 11.37 7.34
C ALA A 21 -4.50 11.50 8.26
N ARG A 22 -5.47 12.37 7.88
CA ARG A 22 -6.72 12.53 8.61
C ARG A 22 -7.55 11.25 8.62
N LEU A 23 -7.80 10.64 7.44
CA LEU A 23 -8.59 9.40 7.33
C LEU A 23 -7.99 8.26 8.15
N LEU A 24 -6.68 8.06 8.08
CA LEU A 24 -5.98 7.04 8.87
C LEU A 24 -6.10 7.31 10.37
N SER A 25 -5.94 8.57 10.79
CA SER A 25 -6.10 8.96 12.19
C SER A 25 -7.53 8.75 12.70
N GLU A 26 -8.54 9.10 11.90
CA GLU A 26 -9.95 8.88 12.24
C GLU A 26 -10.27 7.39 12.36
N GLU A 27 -9.78 6.56 11.44
CA GLU A 27 -9.96 5.11 11.48
C GLU A 27 -9.28 4.47 12.68
N MET A 28 -8.03 4.83 12.97
CA MET A 28 -7.30 4.35 14.16
C MET A 28 -8.04 4.73 15.44
N LYS A 29 -8.56 5.95 15.54
CA LYS A 29 -9.37 6.39 16.69
C LYS A 29 -10.67 5.60 16.82
N ALA A 30 -11.38 5.37 15.70
CA ALA A 30 -12.63 4.62 15.68
C ALA A 30 -12.44 3.17 16.17
N GLN A 31 -11.26 2.59 15.89
CA GLN A 31 -10.89 1.25 16.33
C GLN A 31 -10.16 1.21 17.68
N ASN A 32 -9.96 2.36 18.33
CA ASN A 32 -9.15 2.50 19.54
C ASN A 32 -7.73 1.88 19.39
N ALA A 33 -7.17 2.00 18.18
CA ALA A 33 -5.87 1.46 17.82
C ALA A 33 -4.75 2.48 18.12
N VAL A 34 -3.68 2.00 18.74
CA VAL A 34 -2.47 2.80 19.02
C VAL A 34 -1.58 2.87 17.79
N PHE A 35 -1.55 1.79 17.00
CA PHE A 35 -0.79 1.65 15.76
C PHE A 35 -1.69 1.14 14.63
N GLY A 36 -1.40 1.58 13.40
CA GLY A 36 -1.98 1.02 12.19
C GLY A 36 -0.90 0.28 11.38
N LEU A 37 -1.28 -0.74 10.62
CA LEU A 37 -0.35 -1.50 9.80
C LEU A 37 -0.66 -1.35 8.31
N GLY A 38 0.35 -0.95 7.54
CA GLY A 38 0.37 -1.06 6.08
C GLY A 38 1.18 -2.28 5.69
N ARG A 39 0.54 -3.24 5.01
CA ARG A 39 1.00 -4.62 4.92
C ARG A 39 2.11 -4.83 3.89
N TYR A 40 2.95 -5.81 4.15
CA TYR A 40 3.93 -6.34 3.20
C TYR A 40 3.22 -7.06 2.04
N GLY A 41 3.73 -6.92 0.82
CA GLY A 41 3.16 -7.54 -0.38
C GLY A 41 1.84 -6.92 -0.84
N GLU A 42 1.42 -5.82 -0.24
CA GLU A 42 0.17 -5.13 -0.53
C GLU A 42 0.28 -4.29 -1.81
N ALA A 43 -0.63 -4.52 -2.77
CA ALA A 43 -0.70 -3.69 -3.96
C ALA A 43 -1.43 -2.37 -3.66
N ARG A 44 -0.80 -1.25 -4.02
CA ARG A 44 -1.27 0.11 -3.74
C ARG A 44 -1.25 0.97 -5.00
N ILE A 45 -2.21 1.86 -5.18
CA ILE A 45 -2.29 2.80 -6.31
C ILE A 45 -1.87 4.24 -5.95
N ILE A 46 -1.40 4.46 -4.73
CA ILE A 46 -0.93 5.75 -4.19
C ILE A 46 0.41 6.21 -4.78
N TYR A 47 1.14 5.33 -5.38
CA TYR A 47 2.45 5.60 -5.95
C TYR A 47 2.28 6.28 -7.31
N THR A 48 2.03 7.60 -7.30
CA THR A 48 1.60 8.38 -8.46
C THR A 48 2.74 9.09 -9.17
N THR A 49 3.87 9.34 -8.50
CA THR A 49 4.99 10.09 -9.06
C THR A 49 5.77 9.32 -10.12
N LYS A 50 6.61 10.05 -10.87
CA LYS A 50 7.52 9.50 -11.90
C LYS A 50 8.45 8.38 -11.38
N ASN A 51 8.74 8.38 -10.06
CA ASN A 51 9.59 7.38 -9.43
C ASN A 51 8.95 5.99 -9.42
N PHE A 52 7.62 5.91 -9.51
CA PHE A 52 6.87 4.67 -9.46
C PHE A 52 6.21 4.28 -10.79
N ARG A 53 5.99 5.24 -11.70
CA ARG A 53 5.31 5.01 -12.97
C ARG A 53 6.13 5.53 -14.13
N PRO A 54 6.23 4.78 -15.25
CA PRO A 54 6.91 5.25 -16.46
C PRO A 54 6.26 6.54 -16.99
N ALA A 55 7.06 7.58 -17.20
CA ALA A 55 6.58 8.84 -17.74
C ALA A 55 5.93 8.66 -19.12
N GLY A 56 4.79 9.31 -19.36
CA GLY A 56 4.07 9.25 -20.63
C GLY A 56 3.41 7.91 -20.97
N ARG A 57 3.41 6.94 -20.04
CA ARG A 57 2.81 5.62 -20.23
C ARG A 57 1.90 5.24 -19.07
N PRO A 58 0.74 5.90 -18.88
CA PRO A 58 -0.11 5.74 -17.68
C PRO A 58 -0.65 4.31 -17.49
N TYR A 59 -0.76 3.53 -18.56
CA TYR A 59 -1.24 2.14 -18.53
C TYR A 59 -0.11 1.10 -18.53
N ALA A 60 1.15 1.53 -18.56
CA ALA A 60 2.26 0.62 -18.34
C ALA A 60 2.29 0.15 -16.87
N GLU A 61 2.87 -1.01 -16.64
CA GLU A 61 3.03 -1.53 -15.30
C GLU A 61 3.92 -0.59 -14.47
N GLY A 62 3.36 -0.08 -13.37
CA GLY A 62 4.07 0.69 -12.37
C GLY A 62 4.58 -0.17 -11.21
N ARG A 63 5.41 0.40 -10.35
CA ARG A 63 5.76 -0.19 -9.06
C ARG A 63 4.60 0.05 -8.10
N THR A 64 3.91 -1.01 -7.69
CA THR A 64 2.68 -0.93 -6.88
C THR A 64 2.72 -1.83 -5.65
N VAL A 65 3.61 -2.85 -5.63
CA VAL A 65 3.66 -3.85 -4.57
C VAL A 65 4.66 -3.44 -3.50
N HIS A 66 4.20 -3.29 -2.28
CA HIS A 66 4.95 -2.82 -1.12
C HIS A 66 5.93 -3.88 -0.61
N LEU A 67 7.21 -3.52 -0.45
CA LEU A 67 8.29 -4.43 -0.03
C LEU A 67 8.64 -4.34 1.46
N GLY A 68 7.99 -3.44 2.18
CA GLY A 68 8.15 -3.26 3.61
C GLY A 68 6.86 -3.50 4.38
N LEU A 69 6.92 -3.22 5.66
CA LEU A 69 5.79 -3.08 6.56
C LEU A 69 5.75 -1.64 7.04
N ASP A 70 4.59 -0.98 6.93
CA ASP A 70 4.43 0.35 7.51
C ASP A 70 3.77 0.26 8.88
N VAL A 71 4.32 0.97 9.84
CA VAL A 71 3.74 1.12 11.18
C VAL A 71 3.30 2.57 11.33
N PHE A 72 2.00 2.83 11.13
CA PHE A 72 1.41 4.16 11.34
C PHE A 72 1.37 4.46 12.82
N ALA A 73 2.00 5.58 13.20
CA ALA A 73 2.11 6.05 14.57
C ALA A 73 2.19 7.58 14.58
N ALA A 74 2.00 8.20 15.72
CA ALA A 74 2.18 9.63 15.86
C ALA A 74 3.62 10.07 15.50
N ALA A 75 3.76 11.23 14.86
CA ALA A 75 5.07 11.84 14.66
C ALA A 75 5.79 11.99 16.02
N GLY A 76 7.10 11.76 16.04
CA GLY A 76 7.90 11.75 17.26
C GLY A 76 7.92 10.42 18.00
N THR A 77 7.12 9.42 17.59
CA THR A 77 7.19 8.06 18.18
C THR A 77 8.60 7.49 18.06
N PRO A 78 9.23 7.03 19.16
CA PRO A 78 10.58 6.48 19.11
C PRO A 78 10.67 5.23 18.24
N VAL A 79 11.76 5.12 17.48
CA VAL A 79 12.14 3.96 16.69
C VAL A 79 13.44 3.39 17.24
N SER A 80 13.45 2.11 17.59
CA SER A 80 14.61 1.41 18.15
C SER A 80 15.05 0.26 17.26
N ALA A 81 16.35 -0.05 17.27
CA ALA A 81 16.92 -1.17 16.53
C ALA A 81 16.47 -2.52 17.14
N PRO A 82 15.89 -3.46 16.38
CA PRO A 82 15.46 -4.76 16.91
C PRO A 82 16.64 -5.70 17.22
N PHE A 83 17.79 -5.46 16.61
CA PHE A 83 19.02 -6.22 16.75
C PHE A 83 20.21 -5.29 16.85
N GLU A 84 21.33 -5.80 17.34
CA GLU A 84 22.63 -5.14 17.18
C GLU A 84 22.98 -5.05 15.70
N GLY A 85 23.59 -3.93 15.29
CA GLY A 85 23.97 -3.73 13.89
C GLY A 85 24.91 -2.56 13.68
N THR A 86 25.31 -2.37 12.45
CA THR A 86 26.17 -1.27 12.04
C THR A 86 25.42 -0.39 11.05
N VAL A 87 25.43 0.92 11.25
CA VAL A 87 24.89 1.87 10.27
C VAL A 87 25.70 1.76 8.98
N ILE A 88 25.05 1.46 7.88
CA ILE A 88 25.70 1.45 6.56
C ILE A 88 25.27 2.64 5.71
N PHE A 89 24.04 3.14 5.88
CA PHE A 89 23.54 4.36 5.26
C PHE A 89 22.68 5.16 6.23
N ALA A 90 22.84 6.49 6.18
CA ALA A 90 21.94 7.45 6.79
C ALA A 90 21.83 8.65 5.85
N ARG A 91 20.65 8.87 5.25
CA ARG A 91 20.46 9.86 4.19
C ARG A 91 19.04 10.42 4.21
N ASP A 92 18.90 11.70 3.82
CA ASP A 92 17.59 12.31 3.52
C ASP A 92 17.28 12.12 2.01
N ASN A 93 16.34 11.24 1.70
CA ASN A 93 15.78 11.02 0.37
C ASN A 93 14.58 11.98 0.20
N ALA A 94 14.87 13.28 0.05
CA ALA A 94 13.93 14.39 0.22
C ALA A 94 12.95 14.62 -0.94
N GLU A 95 12.94 13.77 -1.99
CA GLU A 95 11.92 13.90 -3.04
C GLU A 95 10.53 13.61 -2.47
N ARG A 96 9.53 14.31 -2.99
CA ARG A 96 8.14 14.10 -2.58
C ARG A 96 7.68 12.67 -2.90
N LEU A 97 7.05 12.02 -1.92
CA LEU A 97 6.64 10.61 -1.94
C LEU A 97 7.82 9.62 -2.05
N ASP A 98 9.02 10.03 -1.68
CA ASP A 98 10.15 9.16 -1.40
C ASP A 98 10.24 8.90 0.12
N TYR A 99 11.30 8.29 0.59
CA TYR A 99 11.46 7.88 1.99
C TYR A 99 11.67 9.03 2.99
N GLY A 100 12.07 10.23 2.54
CA GLY A 100 12.61 11.22 3.48
C GLY A 100 13.86 10.71 4.20
N PRO A 101 14.08 11.11 5.47
CA PRO A 101 15.20 10.62 6.27
C PRO A 101 15.12 9.11 6.47
N THR A 102 16.23 8.43 6.11
CA THR A 102 16.33 6.97 6.01
C THR A 102 17.61 6.49 6.65
N ILE A 103 17.52 5.42 7.43
CA ILE A 103 18.66 4.71 8.03
C ILE A 103 18.62 3.26 7.56
N ILE A 104 19.79 2.70 7.21
CA ILE A 104 19.94 1.27 6.94
C ILE A 104 21.01 0.73 7.88
N LEU A 105 20.63 -0.32 8.63
CA LEU A 105 21.52 -1.07 9.51
C LEU A 105 21.87 -2.41 8.86
N GLU A 106 23.12 -2.81 8.93
CA GLU A 106 23.57 -4.17 8.63
C GLU A 106 23.66 -4.99 9.92
N HIS A 107 23.14 -6.19 9.88
CA HIS A 107 23.11 -7.16 10.98
C HIS A 107 23.81 -8.45 10.59
N ARG A 108 24.41 -9.12 11.58
CA ARG A 108 24.99 -10.45 11.44
C ARG A 108 24.30 -11.38 12.41
N ALA A 109 23.67 -12.43 11.90
CA ALA A 109 23.07 -13.45 12.74
C ALA A 109 24.04 -14.62 12.97
N ASP A 110 23.95 -15.23 14.14
CA ASP A 110 24.75 -16.45 14.47
C ASP A 110 24.30 -17.68 13.67
N ALA A 111 23.18 -17.56 12.91
CA ALA A 111 22.68 -18.61 12.02
C ALA A 111 23.53 -18.69 10.75
N ALA A 112 23.86 -19.90 10.34
CA ALA A 112 24.54 -20.14 9.07
C ALA A 112 23.63 -19.85 7.87
N GLY A 113 24.10 -19.00 6.96
CA GLY A 113 23.51 -18.82 5.65
C GLY A 113 23.66 -20.08 4.76
N PRO A 114 23.12 -20.05 3.53
CA PRO A 114 23.12 -21.20 2.62
C PRO A 114 24.49 -21.83 2.33
N GLY A 115 25.59 -21.06 2.50
CA GLY A 115 26.97 -21.50 2.30
C GLY A 115 27.75 -21.84 3.57
N GLY A 116 27.10 -21.78 4.76
CA GLY A 116 27.78 -21.94 6.05
C GLY A 116 28.39 -20.66 6.61
N GLU A 117 28.35 -19.55 5.87
CA GLU A 117 28.78 -18.23 6.31
C GLU A 117 27.70 -17.63 7.24
N PRO A 118 28.08 -16.70 8.16
CA PRO A 118 27.10 -15.96 8.95
C PRO A 118 26.07 -15.27 8.05
N LEU A 119 24.77 -15.41 8.41
CA LEU A 119 23.72 -14.73 7.67
C LEU A 119 23.83 -13.22 7.89
N VAL A 120 24.09 -12.50 6.81
CA VAL A 120 24.09 -11.02 6.81
C VAL A 120 22.79 -10.52 6.19
N PHE A 121 22.09 -9.66 6.91
CA PHE A 121 20.88 -9.02 6.41
C PHE A 121 20.86 -7.55 6.83
N ARG A 122 19.98 -6.77 6.25
CA ARG A 122 19.84 -5.35 6.55
C ARG A 122 18.40 -5.03 6.90
N THR A 123 18.26 -3.98 7.71
CA THR A 123 16.96 -3.36 7.99
C THR A 123 16.99 -1.90 7.56
N LEU A 124 15.97 -1.50 6.81
CA LEU A 124 15.76 -0.13 6.36
C LEU A 124 14.63 0.48 7.19
N TYR A 125 14.88 1.69 7.67
CA TYR A 125 13.95 2.53 8.42
C TYR A 125 13.73 3.81 7.64
N GLY A 126 12.56 3.95 7.00
CA GLY A 126 12.18 5.14 6.23
C GLY A 126 11.19 6.03 6.98
N HIS A 127 10.96 7.22 6.46
CA HIS A 127 10.02 8.23 6.95
C HIS A 127 10.31 8.72 8.37
N LEU A 128 11.60 8.75 8.72
CA LEU A 128 12.07 9.25 10.01
C LEU A 128 12.04 10.80 10.06
N SER A 129 12.22 11.35 11.26
CA SER A 129 12.50 12.79 11.41
C SER A 129 13.92 13.11 10.94
N ARG A 130 14.17 14.34 10.46
CA ARG A 130 15.54 14.77 10.09
C ARG A 130 16.52 14.69 11.23
N ALA A 131 16.07 14.99 12.46
CA ALA A 131 16.88 14.84 13.65
C ALA A 131 17.39 13.41 13.87
N SER A 132 16.72 12.41 13.33
CA SER A 132 17.15 10.99 13.41
C SER A 132 18.46 10.72 12.67
N LEU A 133 18.86 11.58 11.73
CA LEU A 133 20.14 11.41 11.00
C LEU A 133 21.34 11.92 11.79
N GLU A 134 21.11 12.71 12.85
CA GLU A 134 22.20 13.28 13.64
C GLU A 134 22.98 12.18 14.35
N GLY A 135 24.29 12.14 14.11
CA GLY A 135 25.18 11.13 14.67
C GLY A 135 25.03 9.72 14.09
N MET A 136 24.13 9.49 13.12
CA MET A 136 23.99 8.22 12.41
C MET A 136 24.95 8.16 11.22
N THR A 137 26.23 7.99 11.48
CA THR A 137 27.26 7.91 10.45
C THR A 137 27.57 6.46 10.07
N PRO A 138 27.88 6.17 8.79
CA PRO A 138 28.33 4.84 8.38
C PRO A 138 29.48 4.33 9.24
N GLY A 139 29.42 3.07 9.66
CA GLY A 139 30.36 2.44 10.58
C GLY A 139 29.98 2.54 12.06
N ARG A 140 29.01 3.34 12.44
CA ARG A 140 28.51 3.39 13.84
C ARG A 140 27.82 2.08 14.20
N THR A 141 28.24 1.50 15.33
CA THR A 141 27.54 0.36 15.93
C THR A 141 26.33 0.84 16.72
N VAL A 142 25.22 0.13 16.57
CA VAL A 142 23.95 0.33 17.26
C VAL A 142 23.62 -0.93 18.03
N LYS A 143 23.28 -0.81 19.32
CA LYS A 143 22.90 -1.94 20.16
C LYS A 143 21.44 -2.33 19.93
N LYS A 144 21.08 -3.59 20.21
CA LYS A 144 19.68 -4.03 20.30
C LYS A 144 18.94 -3.17 21.33
N GLY A 145 17.75 -2.64 20.92
CA GLY A 145 16.92 -1.76 21.74
C GLY A 145 17.37 -0.30 21.77
N GLU A 146 18.51 0.04 21.19
CA GLU A 146 18.98 1.42 21.10
C GLU A 146 18.05 2.23 20.20
N ARG A 147 17.68 3.43 20.67
CA ARG A 147 16.89 4.37 19.87
C ARG A 147 17.72 4.89 18.69
N ILE A 148 17.23 4.69 17.48
CA ILE A 148 17.89 5.12 16.24
C ILE A 148 17.21 6.34 15.62
N GLY A 149 16.01 6.70 16.06
CA GLY A 149 15.30 7.85 15.53
C GLY A 149 13.89 7.99 16.08
N THR A 150 13.09 8.76 15.35
CA THR A 150 11.66 8.93 15.58
C THR A 150 10.90 8.96 14.26
N VAL A 151 9.63 8.59 14.28
CA VAL A 151 8.71 8.79 13.16
C VAL A 151 8.67 10.28 12.80
N GLY A 152 8.89 10.58 11.52
CA GLY A 152 8.89 11.93 10.99
C GLY A 152 7.48 12.50 10.80
N THR A 153 7.42 13.82 10.69
CA THR A 153 6.21 14.55 10.35
C THR A 153 6.24 14.99 8.87
N MET A 154 5.08 15.29 8.31
CA MET A 154 4.97 15.92 6.99
C MET A 154 5.52 17.36 7.04
N PRO A 155 6.22 17.85 6.00
CA PRO A 155 6.61 17.14 4.77
C PRO A 155 7.98 16.45 4.87
N GLU A 156 8.72 16.56 5.99
CA GLU A 156 10.12 16.10 6.11
C GLU A 156 10.29 14.60 5.87
N ASN A 157 9.26 13.82 6.16
CA ASN A 157 9.23 12.35 6.04
C ASN A 157 8.91 11.86 4.62
N GLY A 158 9.11 12.67 3.60
CA GLY A 158 8.71 12.40 2.22
C GLY A 158 7.26 12.79 1.91
N ASP A 159 6.64 13.61 2.76
CA ASP A 159 5.25 14.07 2.62
C ASP A 159 4.20 12.94 2.75
N TRP A 160 4.51 11.90 3.55
CA TRP A 160 3.59 10.82 3.86
C TRP A 160 2.87 11.02 5.20
N PRO A 161 1.66 10.44 5.40
CA PRO A 161 1.10 10.31 6.74
C PRO A 161 2.14 9.72 7.70
N PRO A 162 2.26 10.21 8.95
CA PRO A 162 3.30 9.76 9.87
C PRO A 162 3.29 8.23 10.06
N HIS A 163 4.37 7.57 9.69
CA HIS A 163 4.58 6.13 9.86
C HIS A 163 6.08 5.79 9.79
N LEU A 164 6.43 4.62 10.26
CA LEU A 164 7.70 3.98 9.99
C LEU A 164 7.53 3.01 8.83
N HIS A 165 8.32 3.13 7.77
CA HIS A 165 8.53 2.06 6.80
C HIS A 165 9.68 1.17 7.29
N LEU A 166 9.39 -0.09 7.59
CA LEU A 166 10.37 -1.10 7.97
C LEU A 166 10.51 -2.13 6.86
N GLN A 167 11.75 -2.35 6.39
CA GLN A 167 12.03 -3.33 5.35
C GLN A 167 13.23 -4.19 5.72
N VAL A 168 13.17 -5.50 5.43
CA VAL A 168 14.30 -6.43 5.52
C VAL A 168 14.90 -6.62 4.15
N ILE A 169 16.22 -6.62 4.05
CA ILE A 169 16.96 -6.68 2.79
C ILE A 169 18.09 -7.69 2.93
N LEU A 170 18.13 -8.68 2.06
CA LEU A 170 19.21 -9.68 2.01
C LEU A 170 20.34 -9.26 1.09
N ASP A 171 20.04 -8.57 -0.01
CA ASP A 171 21.01 -8.07 -0.97
C ASP A 171 20.71 -6.61 -1.34
N LEU A 172 21.68 -5.74 -1.17
CA LEU A 172 21.57 -4.32 -1.52
C LEU A 172 21.87 -4.05 -2.99
N PHE A 173 22.41 -5.03 -3.71
CA PHE A 173 23.02 -4.79 -5.03
C PHE A 173 24.04 -3.63 -4.96
N ASP A 174 24.03 -2.74 -5.95
CA ASP A 174 24.89 -1.54 -5.99
C ASP A 174 24.18 -0.28 -5.43
N GLU A 175 23.03 -0.44 -4.73
CA GLU A 175 22.26 0.68 -4.23
C GLU A 175 22.90 1.37 -3.03
N GLN A 176 22.98 2.69 -3.10
CA GLN A 176 23.66 3.52 -2.10
C GLN A 176 22.67 4.46 -1.38
N GLY A 177 21.87 3.89 -0.46
CA GLY A 177 21.04 4.68 0.45
C GLY A 177 19.66 5.08 -0.05
N ASN A 178 19.26 4.71 -1.27
CA ASN A 178 17.88 4.80 -1.78
C ASN A 178 17.47 3.44 -2.37
N TYR A 179 17.06 2.53 -1.52
CA TYR A 179 16.70 1.16 -1.89
C TYR A 179 15.20 1.08 -2.25
N PRO A 180 14.79 0.29 -3.27
CA PRO A 180 13.39 0.21 -3.65
C PRO A 180 12.47 -0.28 -2.51
N GLY A 181 11.46 0.50 -2.15
CA GLY A 181 10.41 0.14 -1.18
C GLY A 181 9.17 -0.47 -1.82
N VAL A 182 9.11 -0.45 -3.14
CA VAL A 182 8.02 -1.00 -3.94
C VAL A 182 8.55 -1.60 -5.22
N CYS A 183 7.96 -2.71 -5.67
CA CYS A 183 8.30 -3.37 -6.93
C CYS A 183 7.12 -3.43 -7.89
N ARG A 184 7.37 -3.85 -9.13
CA ARG A 184 6.32 -4.26 -10.06
C ARG A 184 5.76 -5.63 -9.65
N ALA A 185 4.47 -5.84 -9.90
CA ALA A 185 3.85 -7.13 -9.62
C ALA A 185 4.50 -8.26 -10.41
N SER A 186 4.94 -7.98 -11.66
CA SER A 186 5.67 -8.97 -12.49
C SER A 186 7.04 -9.37 -11.93
N GLU A 187 7.60 -8.58 -11.02
CA GLU A 187 8.91 -8.80 -10.40
C GLU A 187 8.78 -9.37 -8.96
N TRP A 188 7.55 -9.57 -8.47
CA TRP A 188 7.27 -9.92 -7.08
C TRP A 188 8.03 -11.14 -6.58
N ASP A 189 8.10 -12.20 -7.38
CA ASP A 189 8.78 -13.44 -6.97
C ASP A 189 10.28 -13.25 -6.71
N VAL A 190 10.92 -12.35 -7.45
CA VAL A 190 12.33 -11.98 -7.24
C VAL A 190 12.46 -11.13 -5.99
N TRP A 191 11.67 -10.05 -5.90
CA TRP A 191 11.77 -9.12 -4.80
C TRP A 191 11.42 -9.71 -3.44
N ARG A 192 10.42 -10.60 -3.34
CA ARG A 192 10.09 -11.26 -2.06
C ARG A 192 11.18 -12.22 -1.57
N ALA A 193 12.04 -12.71 -2.47
CA ALA A 193 13.20 -13.53 -2.09
C ALA A 193 14.34 -12.66 -1.54
N ILE A 194 14.47 -11.42 -2.01
CA ILE A 194 15.51 -10.46 -1.61
C ILE A 194 15.05 -9.63 -0.41
N CYS A 195 13.78 -9.27 -0.37
CA CYS A 195 13.15 -8.50 0.71
C CYS A 195 12.09 -9.36 1.39
N PRO A 196 12.46 -10.24 2.35
CA PRO A 196 11.49 -11.06 3.07
C PRO A 196 10.59 -10.22 3.98
N ASN A 197 9.45 -10.80 4.36
CA ASN A 197 8.43 -10.14 5.16
C ASN A 197 8.96 -9.66 6.52
N PRO A 198 8.94 -8.34 6.83
CA PRO A 198 9.43 -7.79 8.07
C PRO A 198 8.58 -8.13 9.30
N SER A 199 7.36 -8.65 9.14
CA SER A 199 6.49 -9.03 10.25
C SER A 199 7.14 -10.03 11.21
N LEU A 200 8.05 -10.88 10.69
CA LEU A 200 8.84 -11.81 11.49
C LEU A 200 9.68 -11.11 12.58
N ILE A 201 10.20 -9.92 12.28
CA ILE A 201 10.99 -9.12 13.26
C ILE A 201 10.10 -8.56 14.36
N LEU A 202 8.86 -8.20 14.01
CA LEU A 202 7.91 -7.60 14.94
C LEU A 202 7.12 -8.64 15.75
N GLY A 203 7.33 -9.94 15.48
CA GLY A 203 6.57 -11.02 16.13
C GLY A 203 5.09 -11.03 15.74
N LEU A 204 4.77 -10.48 14.56
CA LEU A 204 3.42 -10.46 14.04
C LEU A 204 3.10 -11.78 13.35
N GLU A 205 1.91 -12.30 13.60
CA GLU A 205 1.42 -13.51 12.93
C GLU A 205 1.21 -13.27 11.42
N PRO A 206 1.40 -14.30 10.55
CA PRO A 206 1.17 -14.17 9.12
C PRO A 206 -0.24 -13.68 8.74
N ALA A 207 -1.25 -13.91 9.56
CA ALA A 207 -2.62 -13.43 9.36
C ALA A 207 -2.74 -11.88 9.45
N GLU A 208 -1.81 -11.21 10.12
CA GLU A 208 -1.72 -9.76 10.19
C GLU A 208 -1.06 -9.17 8.94
N THR A 209 -0.42 -10.00 8.13
CA THR A 209 0.01 -9.67 6.77
C THR A 209 -1.17 -9.81 5.81
N ALA A 210 -1.15 -9.14 4.65
CA ALA A 210 -2.26 -9.16 3.71
C ALA A 210 -2.77 -10.59 3.52
N GLU A 211 -4.03 -10.87 3.86
CA GLU A 211 -4.67 -12.04 3.30
C GLU A 211 -4.67 -11.85 1.78
N PRO A 212 -3.90 -12.64 1.03
CA PRO A 212 -4.04 -12.62 -0.41
C PRO A 212 -5.45 -13.14 -0.68
N GLY A 213 -6.36 -12.26 -1.06
CA GLY A 213 -7.64 -12.72 -1.57
C GLY A 213 -7.37 -13.77 -2.65
N ARG A 214 -8.31 -14.70 -2.87
CA ARG A 214 -8.16 -15.80 -3.85
C ARG A 214 -7.47 -15.33 -5.13
N THR A 215 -6.55 -16.11 -5.64
CA THR A 215 -5.91 -15.87 -6.93
C THR A 215 -6.93 -15.90 -8.07
N PRO A 216 -6.64 -15.33 -9.24
CA PRO A 216 -7.49 -15.49 -10.42
C PRO A 216 -7.80 -16.97 -10.75
N GLU A 217 -6.82 -17.85 -10.59
CA GLU A 217 -6.93 -19.29 -10.84
C GLU A 217 -7.89 -19.97 -9.87
N GLU A 218 -7.80 -19.67 -8.57
CA GLU A 218 -8.71 -20.14 -7.54
C GLU A 218 -10.15 -19.66 -7.77
N ILE A 219 -10.31 -18.38 -8.15
CA ILE A 219 -11.62 -17.84 -8.51
C ILE A 219 -12.19 -18.57 -9.72
N LEU A 220 -11.37 -18.83 -10.75
CA LEU A 220 -11.79 -19.59 -11.93
C LEU A 220 -12.17 -21.03 -11.60
N ALA A 221 -11.46 -21.68 -10.69
CA ALA A 221 -11.78 -23.03 -10.23
C ALA A 221 -13.18 -23.05 -9.56
N VAL A 222 -13.43 -22.14 -8.62
CA VAL A 222 -14.75 -22.00 -7.99
C VAL A 222 -15.85 -21.68 -8.99
N ARG A 223 -15.59 -20.80 -9.97
CA ARG A 223 -16.57 -20.47 -11.01
C ARG A 223 -16.92 -21.70 -11.85
N ARG A 224 -15.95 -22.53 -12.26
CA ARG A 224 -16.21 -23.75 -13.01
C ARG A 224 -17.04 -24.77 -12.23
N GLU A 225 -16.80 -24.85 -10.93
CA GLU A 225 -17.51 -25.81 -10.06
C GLU A 225 -18.94 -25.35 -9.71
N ARG A 226 -19.13 -24.04 -9.48
CA ARG A 226 -20.35 -23.53 -8.85
C ARG A 226 -21.26 -22.70 -9.76
N LEU A 227 -20.76 -22.21 -10.88
CA LEU A 227 -21.54 -21.38 -11.80
C LEU A 227 -21.88 -22.12 -13.08
N GLY A 228 -23.03 -21.79 -13.67
CA GLY A 228 -23.47 -22.35 -14.94
C GLY A 228 -22.50 -22.00 -16.09
N PRO A 229 -22.38 -22.86 -17.10
CA PRO A 229 -21.42 -22.70 -18.22
C PRO A 229 -21.73 -21.47 -19.10
N SER A 230 -22.92 -20.90 -19.02
CA SER A 230 -23.31 -19.66 -19.71
C SER A 230 -22.66 -18.40 -19.15
N LEU A 231 -22.13 -18.46 -17.91
CA LEU A 231 -21.42 -17.33 -17.27
C LEU A 231 -19.95 -17.34 -17.66
N SER A 232 -19.67 -16.97 -18.91
CA SER A 232 -18.31 -16.86 -19.42
C SER A 232 -17.50 -15.71 -18.78
N VAL A 233 -16.19 -15.75 -18.92
CA VAL A 233 -15.29 -14.64 -18.60
C VAL A 233 -14.87 -13.91 -19.86
N ALA A 234 -14.59 -12.61 -19.76
CA ALA A 234 -14.44 -11.74 -20.92
C ALA A 234 -13.14 -11.97 -21.73
N TYR A 235 -12.05 -12.41 -21.13
CA TYR A 235 -10.74 -12.44 -21.76
C TYR A 235 -10.06 -13.82 -21.66
N ARG A 236 -9.15 -14.13 -22.62
CA ARG A 236 -8.34 -15.37 -22.58
C ARG A 236 -7.47 -15.45 -21.30
N LYS A 237 -6.96 -14.31 -20.83
CA LYS A 237 -6.35 -14.14 -19.51
C LYS A 237 -7.31 -13.30 -18.68
N PRO A 238 -8.15 -13.91 -17.84
CA PRO A 238 -9.14 -13.19 -17.05
C PRO A 238 -8.49 -12.21 -16.10
N LEU A 239 -9.08 -11.02 -16.00
CA LEU A 239 -8.65 -9.98 -15.09
C LEU A 239 -9.41 -10.09 -13.77
N LYS A 240 -8.70 -10.06 -12.65
CA LYS A 240 -9.29 -9.89 -11.32
C LYS A 240 -9.37 -8.40 -11.02
N ILE A 241 -10.45 -7.77 -11.45
CA ILE A 241 -10.71 -6.36 -11.17
C ILE A 241 -11.19 -6.21 -9.73
N VAL A 242 -10.60 -5.29 -9.00
CA VAL A 242 -10.89 -5.05 -7.57
C VAL A 242 -11.33 -3.62 -7.27
N ARG A 243 -11.13 -2.70 -8.22
CA ARG A 243 -11.57 -1.30 -8.09
C ARG A 243 -11.97 -0.73 -9.44
N GLY A 244 -12.98 0.14 -9.44
CA GLY A 244 -13.31 1.04 -10.54
C GLY A 244 -13.33 2.47 -10.02
N PHE A 245 -12.85 3.43 -10.83
CA PHE A 245 -12.96 4.85 -10.55
C PHE A 245 -13.04 5.64 -11.86
N MET A 246 -14.09 6.41 -12.03
CA MET A 246 -14.39 7.15 -13.26
C MET A 246 -14.27 6.25 -14.51
N GLN A 247 -13.39 6.55 -15.46
CA GLN A 247 -13.16 5.76 -16.67
C GLN A 247 -12.14 4.61 -16.48
N HIS A 248 -11.65 4.38 -15.28
CA HIS A 248 -10.58 3.42 -15.05
C HIS A 248 -11.02 2.23 -14.21
N LEU A 249 -10.43 1.08 -14.52
CA LEU A 249 -10.47 -0.14 -13.72
C LEU A 249 -9.07 -0.45 -13.19
N TYR A 250 -9.00 -1.08 -12.04
CA TYR A 250 -7.75 -1.51 -11.40
C TYR A 250 -7.85 -2.97 -11.03
N ASP A 251 -6.85 -3.75 -11.41
CA ASP A 251 -6.75 -5.14 -10.99
C ASP A 251 -6.12 -5.28 -9.59
N HIS A 252 -6.07 -6.50 -9.09
CA HIS A 252 -5.53 -6.84 -7.78
C HIS A 252 -4.03 -6.55 -7.61
N THR A 253 -3.31 -6.29 -8.71
CA THR A 253 -1.90 -5.88 -8.70
C THR A 253 -1.72 -4.36 -8.71
N GLY A 254 -2.83 -3.60 -8.75
CA GLY A 254 -2.81 -2.14 -8.86
C GLY A 254 -2.59 -1.61 -10.27
N ARG A 255 -2.57 -2.48 -11.29
CA ARG A 255 -2.50 -2.05 -12.68
C ARG A 255 -3.79 -1.37 -13.12
N MET A 256 -3.65 -0.24 -13.78
CA MET A 256 -4.75 0.57 -14.31
C MET A 256 -5.08 0.21 -15.76
N TYR A 257 -6.36 0.17 -16.06
CA TYR A 257 -6.91 -0.06 -17.38
C TYR A 257 -7.91 1.05 -17.73
N LEU A 258 -7.92 1.50 -18.99
CA LEU A 258 -9.01 2.32 -19.50
C LEU A 258 -10.20 1.40 -19.82
N ASP A 259 -11.35 1.66 -19.21
CA ASP A 259 -12.58 0.93 -19.52
C ASP A 259 -13.23 1.52 -20.76
N ALA A 260 -12.95 0.89 -21.91
CA ALA A 260 -13.50 1.29 -23.21
C ALA A 260 -14.71 0.43 -23.67
N VAL A 261 -15.06 -0.59 -22.88
CA VAL A 261 -16.20 -1.47 -23.13
C VAL A 261 -17.11 -1.46 -21.93
N ASN A 262 -18.13 -0.64 -21.96
CA ASN A 262 -18.80 -0.39 -20.73
C ASN A 262 -20.32 -0.55 -20.80
N ASN A 263 -20.86 -1.42 -19.98
CA ASN A 263 -22.26 -1.54 -19.62
C ASN A 263 -22.64 -0.67 -18.42
N VAL A 264 -21.91 0.36 -18.11
CA VAL A 264 -21.73 0.89 -16.77
C VAL A 264 -22.16 2.35 -16.72
N PRO A 265 -22.25 2.89 -15.50
CA PRO A 265 -22.80 4.22 -15.26
C PRO A 265 -22.20 5.26 -16.19
N HIS A 266 -23.02 6.01 -16.89
CA HIS A 266 -22.62 7.07 -17.84
C HIS A 266 -21.68 8.13 -17.20
N VAL A 267 -21.66 8.21 -15.89
CA VAL A 267 -20.77 9.11 -15.12
C VAL A 267 -19.49 8.43 -14.64
N GLY A 268 -19.24 7.19 -15.06
CA GLY A 268 -18.07 6.41 -14.66
C GLY A 268 -18.23 5.60 -13.37
N HIS A 269 -17.23 4.76 -13.08
CA HIS A 269 -17.19 3.90 -11.90
C HIS A 269 -17.09 4.72 -10.62
N SER A 270 -17.80 4.30 -9.60
CA SER A 270 -17.70 4.83 -8.23
C SER A 270 -17.76 6.35 -8.15
N HIS A 271 -18.59 6.99 -9.00
CA HIS A 271 -18.72 8.46 -9.00
C HIS A 271 -19.14 8.95 -7.60
N PRO A 272 -18.41 9.86 -6.94
CA PRO A 272 -18.60 10.16 -5.52
C PRO A 272 -20.01 10.62 -5.16
N ARG A 273 -20.63 11.47 -6.00
CA ARG A 273 -21.99 11.96 -5.78
C ARG A 273 -23.05 10.84 -5.88
N VAL A 274 -22.85 9.88 -6.81
CA VAL A 274 -23.74 8.74 -6.99
C VAL A 274 -23.59 7.79 -5.81
N VAL A 275 -22.37 7.44 -5.43
CA VAL A 275 -22.08 6.60 -4.26
C VAL A 275 -22.71 7.18 -3.01
N ALA A 276 -22.47 8.47 -2.72
CA ALA A 276 -23.05 9.12 -1.55
C ALA A 276 -24.59 9.15 -1.58
N ALA A 277 -25.21 9.33 -2.74
CA ALA A 277 -26.67 9.29 -2.88
C ALA A 277 -27.23 7.88 -2.62
N VAL A 278 -26.58 6.84 -3.18
CA VAL A 278 -26.97 5.43 -2.97
C VAL A 278 -26.82 5.05 -1.51
N GLN A 279 -25.71 5.37 -0.86
CA GLN A 279 -25.47 5.07 0.56
C GLN A 279 -26.53 5.71 1.46
N ARG A 280 -26.85 6.99 1.25
CA ARG A 280 -27.91 7.67 2.02
C ARG A 280 -29.26 7.02 1.82
N GLN A 281 -29.62 6.68 0.58
CA GLN A 281 -30.93 6.07 0.29
C GLN A 281 -31.02 4.63 0.80
N ALA A 282 -29.96 3.84 0.65
CA ALA A 282 -29.92 2.46 1.13
C ALA A 282 -30.05 2.35 2.65
N ALA A 283 -29.53 3.35 3.39
CA ALA A 283 -29.68 3.42 4.86
C ALA A 283 -31.14 3.70 5.32
N VAL A 284 -31.99 4.21 4.44
CA VAL A 284 -33.38 4.56 4.77
C VAL A 284 -34.36 3.59 4.18
N LEU A 285 -34.30 3.33 2.88
CA LEU A 285 -35.23 2.48 2.17
C LEU A 285 -34.67 2.01 0.84
N ASN A 286 -34.70 0.70 0.62
CA ASN A 286 -34.42 0.06 -0.67
C ASN A 286 -35.63 -0.81 -1.04
N THR A 287 -36.51 -0.28 -1.88
CA THR A 287 -37.74 -0.97 -2.32
C THR A 287 -38.01 -0.70 -3.80
N ASN A 288 -39.04 -1.36 -4.33
CA ASN A 288 -39.47 -1.21 -5.71
C ASN A 288 -40.41 0.00 -5.92
N THR A 289 -40.71 0.31 -7.19
CA THR A 289 -41.54 1.45 -7.60
C THR A 289 -43.05 1.27 -7.35
N ARG A 290 -43.51 0.20 -6.69
CA ARG A 290 -44.90 -0.04 -6.40
C ARG A 290 -45.42 0.83 -5.25
N TYR A 291 -44.51 1.41 -4.47
CA TYR A 291 -44.85 2.33 -3.39
C TYR A 291 -44.66 3.77 -3.83
N LEU A 292 -45.47 4.68 -3.29
CA LEU A 292 -45.28 6.12 -3.56
C LEU A 292 -44.02 6.62 -2.90
N HIS A 293 -43.20 7.36 -3.66
CA HIS A 293 -41.97 7.93 -3.18
C HIS A 293 -41.64 9.26 -3.88
N ASP A 294 -41.37 10.32 -3.13
CA ASP A 294 -41.12 11.67 -3.64
C ASP A 294 -39.94 11.73 -4.62
N THR A 295 -38.92 10.90 -4.40
CA THR A 295 -37.74 10.87 -5.28
C THR A 295 -38.09 10.43 -6.69
N LEU A 296 -39.04 9.46 -6.82
CA LEU A 296 -39.50 8.98 -8.12
C LEU A 296 -40.28 10.09 -8.85
N ALA A 297 -41.22 10.76 -8.14
CA ALA A 297 -41.98 11.88 -8.69
C ALA A 297 -41.03 12.98 -9.22
N ARG A 298 -40.10 13.45 -8.38
CA ARG A 298 -39.09 14.45 -8.78
C ARG A 298 -38.18 14.01 -9.93
N TYR A 299 -37.89 12.73 -10.03
CA TYR A 299 -37.09 12.19 -11.14
C TYR A 299 -37.86 12.28 -12.47
N VAL A 300 -39.11 11.85 -12.47
CA VAL A 300 -39.98 11.90 -13.65
C VAL A 300 -40.23 13.34 -14.11
N GLU A 301 -40.56 14.26 -13.19
CA GLU A 301 -40.73 15.70 -13.46
C GLU A 301 -39.50 16.35 -14.09
N ARG A 302 -38.29 15.84 -13.84
CA ARG A 302 -37.07 16.37 -14.45
C ARG A 302 -36.72 15.76 -15.81
N LEU A 303 -37.34 14.64 -16.16
CA LEU A 303 -37.13 13.96 -17.44
C LEU A 303 -38.10 14.43 -18.52
N THR A 304 -39.28 14.92 -18.10
CA THR A 304 -40.35 15.43 -18.97
C THR A 304 -40.39 16.94 -18.98
#